data_4c566e0a4edef625e00c5897bf951a1f
#
_entry.id   4c566e0a4edef625e00c5897bf951a1f
#
_cell.length_a   1.000
_cell.length_b   1.000
_cell.length_c   1.000
_cell.angle_alpha   90.00
_cell.angle_beta   90.00
_cell.angle_gamma   90.00
#
_symmetry.space_group_name_H-M   'P 1'
#
loop_
_entity.id
_entity.type
_entity.pdbx_description
1 polymer ?
#
loop_
_entity_poly.entity_id
_entity_poly.type
_entity_poly.pdbx_seq_one_letter_code
_entity_poly.pdbx_strand_id
1 'polypeptide(L)'
;NAVTTVAKLLPIAAFILLVAFLGFSWDRFTADFWGEGPVFGQVQGIMLFTVWVFIGIEGASVYSKQARTRADVGRATIIGFLTVLALLMSVSMLSYGVLTREELAALPDNSMAAVLEAVVGPWGGALISLGLCLSVLGAYVSWQMLCAEPLALMAYDGLLPRRFGSINRAGAPWAAQLLSTVVIQITVIIFFLNETAYVSMVQLATVLYLVPYIFSALYLVLLAARGRGIVHPHAGERFDDSGPDVPARDNRRHLLIGVVALFYAGWLFYAADLTYLLFGALAVLPGLIPYVLTRLQANERVFNRFEW
;
A
#
# COMPACT_ATOMS: atom_id res chain seq x y z
N ASN A 1 0.22 -12.08 14.05
CA ASN A 1 -0.63 -11.06 13.42
C ASN A 1 -1.80 -10.58 14.30
N ALA A 2 -2.58 -11.47 15.00
CA ALA A 2 -3.70 -11.03 15.82
C ALA A 2 -3.28 -10.09 16.97
N VAL A 3 -2.20 -10.43 17.70
CA VAL A 3 -1.66 -9.59 18.77
C VAL A 3 -1.24 -8.21 18.25
N THR A 4 -0.57 -8.16 17.12
CA THR A 4 -0.12 -6.89 16.51
C THR A 4 -1.28 -6.07 15.97
N THR A 5 -2.34 -6.71 15.48
CA THR A 5 -3.57 -6.02 15.06
C THR A 5 -4.27 -5.39 16.25
N VAL A 6 -4.43 -6.10 17.36
CA VAL A 6 -5.00 -5.55 18.59
C VAL A 6 -4.13 -4.41 19.13
N ALA A 7 -2.80 -4.61 19.19
CA ALA A 7 -1.86 -3.62 19.67
C ALA A 7 -1.87 -2.30 18.88
N LYS A 8 -2.20 -2.34 17.58
CA LYS A 8 -2.36 -1.12 16.77
C LYS A 8 -3.76 -0.50 16.85
N LEU A 9 -4.80 -1.31 16.90
CA LEU A 9 -6.17 -0.81 16.92
C LEU A 9 -6.55 -0.17 18.27
N LEU A 10 -6.03 -0.69 19.38
CA LEU A 10 -6.35 -0.20 20.72
C LEU A 10 -5.92 1.26 20.92
N PRO A 11 -4.67 1.70 20.64
CA PRO A 11 -4.30 3.12 20.74
C PRO A 11 -5.10 4.02 19.81
N ILE A 12 -5.40 3.57 18.58
CA ILE A 12 -6.20 4.34 17.61
C ILE A 12 -7.63 4.50 18.12
N ALA A 13 -8.24 3.44 18.62
CA ALA A 13 -9.58 3.49 19.20
C ALA A 13 -9.62 4.39 20.45
N ALA A 14 -8.61 4.28 21.32
CA ALA A 14 -8.48 5.16 22.49
C ALA A 14 -8.34 6.63 22.05
N PHE A 15 -7.51 6.92 21.04
CA PHE A 15 -7.38 8.26 20.47
C PHE A 15 -8.74 8.79 20.00
N ILE A 16 -9.43 8.03 19.15
CA ILE A 16 -10.72 8.45 18.58
C ILE A 16 -11.73 8.74 19.70
N LEU A 17 -11.86 7.86 20.68
CA LEU A 17 -12.81 8.03 21.78
C LEU A 17 -12.44 9.22 22.67
N LEU A 18 -11.18 9.29 23.12
CA LEU A 18 -10.75 10.36 24.05
C LEU A 18 -10.81 11.73 23.38
N VAL A 19 -10.37 11.84 22.16
CA VAL A 19 -10.40 13.12 21.41
C VAL A 19 -11.85 13.53 21.13
N ALA A 20 -12.69 12.61 20.65
CA ALA A 20 -14.09 12.93 20.32
C ALA A 20 -14.89 13.41 21.53
N PHE A 21 -14.65 12.83 22.71
CA PHE A 21 -15.44 13.15 23.90
C PHE A 21 -14.83 14.21 24.81
N LEU A 22 -13.50 14.37 24.81
CA LEU A 22 -12.80 15.25 25.75
C LEU A 22 -12.11 16.45 25.12
N GLY A 23 -11.71 16.37 23.85
CA GLY A 23 -10.85 17.37 23.23
C GLY A 23 -11.40 18.06 22.00
N PHE A 24 -12.45 17.54 21.39
CA PHE A 24 -12.96 18.05 20.13
C PHE A 24 -13.73 19.37 20.30
N SER A 25 -13.37 20.38 19.51
CA SER A 25 -14.04 21.67 19.42
C SER A 25 -14.48 21.95 17.99
N TRP A 26 -15.77 22.21 17.79
CA TRP A 26 -16.35 22.59 16.49
C TRP A 26 -15.81 23.93 15.99
N ASP A 27 -15.55 24.88 16.89
CA ASP A 27 -15.03 26.20 16.51
C ASP A 27 -13.63 26.08 15.92
N ARG A 28 -12.77 25.23 16.48
CA ARG A 28 -11.43 24.97 15.92
C ARG A 28 -11.50 24.21 14.61
N PHE A 29 -12.34 23.18 14.52
CA PHE A 29 -12.52 22.39 13.31
C PHE A 29 -12.96 23.21 12.11
N THR A 30 -13.82 24.23 12.32
CA THR A 30 -14.37 25.05 11.24
C THR A 30 -13.58 26.33 10.98
N ALA A 31 -12.67 26.76 11.86
CA ALA A 31 -11.99 28.03 11.81
C ALA A 31 -11.20 28.27 10.51
N ASP A 32 -10.58 27.21 9.96
CA ASP A 32 -9.80 27.28 8.71
C ASP A 32 -10.08 26.08 7.80
N PHE A 33 -11.35 25.73 7.68
CA PHE A 33 -11.77 24.51 6.97
C PHE A 33 -11.30 24.43 5.52
N TRP A 34 -11.35 25.55 4.80
CA TRP A 34 -10.97 25.61 3.39
C TRP A 34 -9.47 25.81 3.16
N GLY A 35 -8.75 26.25 4.18
CA GLY A 35 -7.33 26.55 4.10
C GLY A 35 -7.00 27.69 3.13
N GLU A 36 -5.71 27.91 2.91
CA GLU A 36 -5.23 28.94 1.99
C GLU A 36 -4.97 28.37 0.59
N GLY A 37 -5.35 29.15 -0.42
CA GLY A 37 -5.09 28.84 -1.83
C GLY A 37 -6.14 27.95 -2.52
N PRO A 38 -5.93 27.63 -3.82
CA PRO A 38 -6.89 26.90 -4.62
C PRO A 38 -7.02 25.45 -4.15
N VAL A 39 -8.24 24.97 -3.96
CA VAL A 39 -8.54 23.59 -3.52
C VAL A 39 -7.85 22.54 -4.38
N PHE A 40 -7.76 22.74 -5.70
CA PHE A 40 -7.08 21.82 -6.61
C PHE A 40 -5.59 21.62 -6.25
N GLY A 41 -4.88 22.72 -5.94
CA GLY A 41 -3.47 22.63 -5.51
C GLY A 41 -3.30 21.91 -4.17
N GLN A 42 -4.21 22.15 -3.22
CA GLN A 42 -4.20 21.44 -1.94
C GLN A 42 -4.42 19.93 -2.13
N VAL A 43 -5.41 19.55 -2.94
CA VAL A 43 -5.69 18.14 -3.26
C VAL A 43 -4.49 17.50 -3.96
N GLN A 44 -3.88 18.18 -4.95
CA GLN A 44 -2.69 17.67 -5.64
C GLN A 44 -1.54 17.42 -4.67
N GLY A 45 -1.30 18.34 -3.71
CA GLY A 45 -0.21 18.21 -2.75
C GLY A 45 -0.31 17.02 -1.80
N ILE A 46 -1.54 16.55 -1.48
CA ILE A 46 -1.75 15.42 -0.58
C ILE A 46 -1.95 14.07 -1.28
N MET A 47 -2.07 14.05 -2.63
CA MET A 47 -2.49 12.84 -3.36
C MET A 47 -1.55 11.66 -3.16
N LEU A 48 -0.23 11.85 -3.22
CA LEU A 48 0.74 10.78 -3.04
C LEU A 48 0.70 10.20 -1.62
N PHE A 49 0.53 11.06 -0.61
CA PHE A 49 0.36 10.61 0.78
C PHE A 49 -0.94 9.81 0.95
N THR A 50 -2.03 10.28 0.33
CA THR A 50 -3.32 9.58 0.38
C THR A 50 -3.21 8.18 -0.25
N VAL A 51 -2.51 8.03 -1.36
CA VAL A 51 -2.28 6.71 -1.97
C VAL A 51 -1.38 5.85 -1.08
N TRP A 52 -0.30 6.43 -0.54
CA TRP A 52 0.65 5.70 0.29
C TRP A 52 0.01 5.02 1.50
N VAL A 53 -0.93 5.66 2.17
CA VAL A 53 -1.60 5.08 3.35
C VAL A 53 -2.48 3.87 3.02
N PHE A 54 -2.84 3.67 1.74
CA PHE A 54 -3.59 2.51 1.27
C PHE A 54 -2.73 1.45 0.60
N ILE A 55 -1.42 1.65 0.44
CA ILE A 55 -0.50 0.61 -0.04
C ILE A 55 -0.54 -0.57 0.93
N GLY A 56 -0.70 -1.77 0.38
CA GLY A 56 -0.82 -3.01 1.15
C GLY A 56 -2.23 -3.60 1.17
N ILE A 57 -3.26 -2.89 0.68
CA ILE A 57 -4.60 -3.48 0.52
C ILE A 57 -4.59 -4.65 -0.48
N GLU A 58 -3.66 -4.64 -1.42
CA GLU A 58 -3.40 -5.73 -2.37
C GLU A 58 -2.86 -6.99 -1.69
N GLY A 59 -2.41 -6.92 -0.45
CA GLY A 59 -1.93 -8.08 0.31
C GLY A 59 -2.94 -9.22 0.38
N ALA A 60 -4.24 -8.93 0.35
CA ALA A 60 -5.28 -9.94 0.27
C ALA A 60 -5.17 -10.76 -1.04
N SER A 61 -4.78 -10.15 -2.16
CA SER A 61 -4.56 -10.84 -3.43
C SER A 61 -3.26 -11.64 -3.46
N VAL A 62 -2.19 -11.16 -2.82
CA VAL A 62 -0.93 -11.89 -2.68
C VAL A 62 -1.14 -13.22 -1.94
N TYR A 63 -1.97 -13.22 -0.90
CA TYR A 63 -2.32 -14.41 -0.14
C TYR A 63 -3.57 -15.16 -0.67
N SER A 64 -4.00 -14.88 -1.89
CA SER A 64 -5.21 -15.47 -2.49
C SER A 64 -5.20 -17.00 -2.53
N LYS A 65 -4.03 -17.63 -2.69
CA LYS A 65 -3.87 -19.10 -2.63
C LYS A 65 -4.29 -19.72 -1.29
N GLN A 66 -4.30 -18.94 -0.21
CA GLN A 66 -4.68 -19.37 1.14
C GLN A 66 -6.16 -19.10 1.45
N ALA A 67 -6.86 -18.36 0.58
CA ALA A 67 -8.27 -18.06 0.72
C ALA A 67 -9.13 -19.30 0.38
N ARG A 68 -10.28 -19.43 1.06
CA ARG A 68 -11.24 -20.51 0.75
C ARG A 68 -11.91 -20.30 -0.59
N THR A 69 -12.28 -19.06 -0.90
CA THR A 69 -12.89 -18.69 -2.18
C THR A 69 -12.31 -17.37 -2.69
N ARG A 70 -12.39 -17.14 -4.01
CA ARG A 70 -11.99 -15.84 -4.60
C ARG A 70 -12.85 -14.67 -4.09
N ALA A 71 -14.13 -14.94 -3.80
CA ALA A 71 -15.03 -13.94 -3.25
C ALA A 71 -14.58 -13.45 -1.85
N ASP A 72 -13.94 -14.29 -1.05
CA ASP A 72 -13.44 -13.91 0.27
C ASP A 72 -12.28 -12.91 0.15
N VAL A 73 -11.43 -13.03 -0.88
CA VAL A 73 -10.36 -12.06 -1.17
C VAL A 73 -10.96 -10.68 -1.44
N GLY A 74 -11.94 -10.60 -2.35
CA GLY A 74 -12.61 -9.34 -2.67
C GLY A 74 -13.32 -8.71 -1.47
N ARG A 75 -14.02 -9.51 -0.67
CA ARG A 75 -14.69 -9.05 0.56
C ARG A 75 -13.67 -8.54 1.59
N ALA A 76 -12.59 -9.29 1.83
CA ALA A 76 -11.53 -8.89 2.75
C ALA A 76 -10.88 -7.57 2.33
N THR A 77 -10.61 -7.39 1.03
CA THR A 77 -10.08 -6.15 0.48
C THR A 77 -11.00 -4.96 0.72
N ILE A 78 -12.30 -5.10 0.40
CA ILE A 78 -13.29 -4.01 0.56
C ILE A 78 -13.48 -3.66 2.03
N ILE A 79 -13.66 -4.66 2.90
CA ILE A 79 -13.86 -4.45 4.35
C ILE A 79 -12.60 -3.82 4.94
N GLY A 80 -11.41 -4.32 4.58
CA GLY A 80 -10.14 -3.77 5.02
C GLY A 80 -9.98 -2.31 4.60
N PHE A 81 -10.24 -2.01 3.33
CA PHE A 81 -10.19 -0.65 2.80
C PHE A 81 -11.13 0.31 3.54
N LEU A 82 -12.40 -0.06 3.69
CA LEU A 82 -13.39 0.78 4.36
C LEU A 82 -13.06 0.99 5.85
N THR A 83 -12.56 -0.04 6.52
CA THR A 83 -12.14 0.05 7.92
C THR A 83 -10.97 1.01 8.08
N VAL A 84 -9.92 0.86 7.25
CA VAL A 84 -8.75 1.74 7.29
C VAL A 84 -9.15 3.17 6.94
N LEU A 85 -9.97 3.37 5.89
CA LEU A 85 -10.48 4.68 5.51
C LEU A 85 -11.22 5.36 6.66
N ALA A 86 -12.15 4.64 7.32
CA ALA A 86 -12.91 5.18 8.45
C ALA A 86 -12.00 5.56 9.63
N LEU A 87 -11.01 4.73 9.97
CA LEU A 87 -10.06 5.01 11.03
C LEU A 87 -9.18 6.23 10.71
N LEU A 88 -8.61 6.30 9.51
CA LEU A 88 -7.76 7.41 9.09
C LEU A 88 -8.54 8.72 9.02
N MET A 89 -9.74 8.71 8.44
CA MET A 89 -10.61 9.88 8.41
C MET A 89 -10.96 10.34 9.83
N SER A 90 -11.31 9.42 10.73
CA SER A 90 -11.64 9.76 12.11
C SER A 90 -10.46 10.41 12.82
N VAL A 91 -9.26 9.82 12.74
CA VAL A 91 -8.06 10.38 13.36
C VAL A 91 -7.75 11.77 12.80
N SER A 92 -7.74 11.91 11.46
CA SER A 92 -7.42 13.18 10.81
C SER A 92 -8.43 14.29 11.17
N MET A 93 -9.73 14.00 11.02
CA MET A 93 -10.78 14.99 11.29
C MET A 93 -10.80 15.41 12.78
N LEU A 94 -10.66 14.45 13.69
CA LEU A 94 -10.64 14.76 15.12
C LEU A 94 -9.42 15.58 15.53
N SER A 95 -8.26 15.39 14.90
CA SER A 95 -7.05 16.18 15.18
C SER A 95 -7.25 17.67 14.90
N TYR A 96 -7.96 18.02 13.82
CA TYR A 96 -8.31 19.42 13.51
C TYR A 96 -9.27 20.05 14.52
N GLY A 97 -10.01 19.27 15.28
CA GLY A 97 -10.83 19.78 16.40
C GLY A 97 -10.05 20.02 17.68
N VAL A 98 -8.79 19.58 17.78
CA VAL A 98 -7.95 19.75 18.98
C VAL A 98 -6.95 20.89 18.81
N LEU A 99 -6.19 20.86 17.71
CA LEU A 99 -5.13 21.83 17.38
C LEU A 99 -5.46 22.58 16.09
N THR A 100 -4.96 23.81 15.99
CA THR A 100 -5.06 24.57 14.75
C THR A 100 -4.22 23.95 13.63
N ARG A 101 -4.48 24.33 12.40
CA ARG A 101 -3.73 23.86 11.24
C ARG A 101 -2.23 24.16 11.34
N GLU A 102 -1.89 25.37 11.81
CA GLU A 102 -0.51 25.80 11.99
C GLU A 102 0.19 24.96 13.07
N GLU A 103 -0.48 24.75 14.21
CA GLU A 103 0.02 23.90 15.28
C GLU A 103 0.25 22.45 14.81
N LEU A 104 -0.72 21.88 14.06
CA LEU A 104 -0.57 20.53 13.50
C LEU A 104 0.59 20.43 12.50
N ALA A 105 0.78 21.46 11.66
CA ALA A 105 1.86 21.50 10.67
C ALA A 105 3.26 21.62 11.32
N ALA A 106 3.34 22.23 12.52
CA ALA A 106 4.57 22.36 13.28
C ALA A 106 4.92 21.11 14.12
N LEU A 107 4.02 20.13 14.22
CA LEU A 107 4.26 18.93 15.00
C LEU A 107 5.31 18.02 14.33
N PRO A 108 6.07 17.24 15.12
CA PRO A 108 6.96 16.21 14.61
C PRO A 108 6.16 15.05 13.97
N ASP A 109 6.84 14.14 13.26
CA ASP A 109 6.24 13.01 12.55
C ASP A 109 5.29 12.13 13.39
N ASN A 110 5.47 12.08 14.71
CA ASN A 110 4.53 11.40 15.63
C ASN A 110 3.42 12.35 16.12
N SER A 111 2.77 13.06 15.22
CA SER A 111 1.75 14.08 15.51
C SER A 111 0.56 13.55 16.32
N MET A 112 0.13 12.31 16.09
CA MET A 112 -0.98 11.69 16.83
C MET A 112 -0.72 11.61 18.34
N ALA A 113 0.54 11.35 18.76
CA ALA A 113 0.91 11.35 20.17
C ALA A 113 0.80 12.75 20.78
N ALA A 114 1.29 13.78 20.08
CA ALA A 114 1.19 15.16 20.53
C ALA A 114 -0.24 15.66 20.64
N VAL A 115 -1.11 15.31 19.68
CA VAL A 115 -2.54 15.63 19.72
C VAL A 115 -3.22 14.99 20.93
N LEU A 116 -2.96 13.71 21.23
CA LEU A 116 -3.56 13.06 22.40
C LEU A 116 -3.00 13.61 23.71
N GLU A 117 -1.70 13.93 23.74
CA GLU A 117 -1.08 14.59 24.90
C GLU A 117 -1.73 15.94 25.21
N ALA A 118 -2.06 16.73 24.20
CA ALA A 118 -2.77 17.99 24.36
C ALA A 118 -4.17 17.82 24.99
N VAL A 119 -4.81 16.66 24.81
CA VAL A 119 -6.15 16.39 25.33
C VAL A 119 -6.13 15.81 26.74
N VAL A 120 -5.30 14.81 26.99
CA VAL A 120 -5.32 14.01 28.25
C VAL A 120 -4.00 14.08 29.03
N GLY A 121 -3.03 14.83 28.55
CA GLY A 121 -1.71 14.98 29.21
C GLY A 121 -0.69 13.91 28.80
N PRO A 122 0.50 13.88 29.44
CA PRO A 122 1.67 13.09 29.01
C PRO A 122 1.43 11.59 28.85
N TRP A 123 0.50 11.01 29.63
CA TRP A 123 0.19 9.59 29.50
C TRP A 123 -0.45 9.24 28.15
N GLY A 124 -1.18 10.18 27.55
CA GLY A 124 -1.77 10.02 26.21
C GLY A 124 -0.71 9.90 25.14
N GLY A 125 0.30 10.78 25.18
CA GLY A 125 1.47 10.71 24.29
C GLY A 125 2.23 9.40 24.46
N ALA A 126 2.46 8.96 25.71
CA ALA A 126 3.11 7.69 26.00
C ALA A 126 2.32 6.46 25.47
N LEU A 127 0.99 6.46 25.62
CA LEU A 127 0.12 5.40 25.10
C LEU A 127 0.26 5.23 23.58
N ILE A 128 0.18 6.35 22.84
CA ILE A 128 0.31 6.33 21.38
C ILE A 128 1.73 5.91 20.97
N SER A 129 2.76 6.41 21.61
CA SER A 129 4.15 6.09 21.29
C SER A 129 4.48 4.62 21.53
N LEU A 130 4.02 4.03 22.63
CA LEU A 130 4.15 2.58 22.87
C LEU A 130 3.37 1.76 21.85
N GLY A 131 2.14 2.15 21.56
CA GLY A 131 1.32 1.51 20.54
C GLY A 131 1.96 1.57 19.17
N LEU A 132 2.58 2.71 18.80
CA LEU A 132 3.32 2.88 17.57
C LEU A 132 4.53 1.93 17.49
N CYS A 133 5.36 1.85 18.54
CA CYS A 133 6.50 0.94 18.57
C CYS A 133 6.08 -0.52 18.35
N LEU A 134 5.04 -0.98 19.06
CA LEU A 134 4.53 -2.35 18.92
C LEU A 134 3.92 -2.58 17.52
N SER A 135 3.20 -1.58 17.00
CA SER A 135 2.60 -1.63 15.67
C SER A 135 3.66 -1.73 14.57
N VAL A 136 4.71 -0.89 14.62
CA VAL A 136 5.80 -0.87 13.63
C VAL A 136 6.55 -2.18 13.62
N LEU A 137 6.90 -2.73 14.80
CA LEU A 137 7.57 -4.05 14.88
C LEU A 137 6.72 -5.16 14.24
N GLY A 138 5.42 -5.18 14.53
CA GLY A 138 4.52 -6.16 13.94
C GLY A 138 4.29 -5.96 12.44
N ALA A 139 4.20 -4.71 12.00
CA ALA A 139 4.08 -4.37 10.58
C ALA A 139 5.34 -4.78 9.82
N TYR A 140 6.52 -4.56 10.37
CA TYR A 140 7.79 -4.95 9.76
C TYR A 140 7.84 -6.45 9.43
N VAL A 141 7.45 -7.30 10.38
CA VAL A 141 7.40 -8.75 10.14
C VAL A 141 6.42 -9.10 9.00
N SER A 142 5.24 -8.47 8.97
CA SER A 142 4.25 -8.71 7.93
C SER A 142 4.72 -8.24 6.55
N TRP A 143 5.34 -7.06 6.48
CA TRP A 143 5.88 -6.52 5.23
C TRP A 143 7.07 -7.33 4.71
N GLN A 144 7.92 -7.89 5.59
CA GLN A 144 8.99 -8.78 5.17
C GLN A 144 8.47 -10.00 4.41
N MET A 145 7.37 -10.60 4.88
CA MET A 145 6.74 -11.72 4.17
C MET A 145 6.11 -11.25 2.86
N LEU A 146 5.42 -10.12 2.88
CA LEU A 146 4.74 -9.55 1.70
C LEU A 146 5.73 -9.18 0.59
N CYS A 147 6.94 -8.74 0.92
CA CYS A 147 7.99 -8.44 -0.05
C CYS A 147 8.69 -9.70 -0.59
N ALA A 148 8.84 -10.72 0.24
CA ALA A 148 9.55 -11.93 -0.13
C ALA A 148 8.73 -12.87 -1.04
N GLU A 149 7.42 -12.94 -0.85
CA GLU A 149 6.53 -13.83 -1.60
C GLU A 149 6.53 -13.55 -3.11
N PRO A 150 6.35 -12.30 -3.60
CA PRO A 150 6.44 -12.01 -5.03
C PRO A 150 7.81 -12.37 -5.64
N LEU A 151 8.91 -12.13 -4.92
CA LEU A 151 10.25 -12.51 -5.39
C LEU A 151 10.38 -14.02 -5.54
N ALA A 152 9.83 -14.80 -4.61
CA ALA A 152 9.82 -16.25 -4.69
C ALA A 152 8.95 -16.74 -5.85
N LEU A 153 7.77 -16.15 -6.06
CA LEU A 153 6.90 -16.45 -7.19
C LEU A 153 7.58 -16.18 -8.53
N MET A 154 8.25 -15.03 -8.68
CA MET A 154 9.03 -14.73 -9.88
C MET A 154 10.15 -15.74 -10.13
N ALA A 155 10.76 -16.30 -9.08
CA ALA A 155 11.75 -17.37 -9.23
C ALA A 155 11.12 -18.71 -9.66
N TYR A 156 9.91 -19.03 -9.19
CA TYR A 156 9.15 -20.21 -9.66
C TYR A 156 8.74 -20.09 -11.11
N ASP A 157 8.38 -18.87 -11.55
CA ASP A 157 8.02 -18.58 -12.94
C ASP A 157 9.26 -18.44 -13.87
N GLY A 158 10.47 -18.66 -13.36
CA GLY A 158 11.70 -18.59 -14.15
C GLY A 158 12.13 -17.16 -14.53
N LEU A 159 11.58 -16.14 -13.88
CA LEU A 159 11.91 -14.73 -14.08
C LEU A 159 13.11 -14.28 -13.23
N LEU A 160 13.38 -14.99 -12.15
CA LEU A 160 14.52 -14.79 -11.25
C LEU A 160 15.29 -16.10 -11.05
N PRO A 161 16.56 -16.02 -10.59
CA PRO A 161 17.33 -17.22 -10.26
C PRO A 161 16.58 -18.11 -9.27
N ARG A 162 16.56 -19.41 -9.54
CA ARG A 162 15.82 -20.43 -8.74
C ARG A 162 16.13 -20.39 -7.24
N ARG A 163 17.29 -19.87 -6.85
CA ARG A 163 17.68 -19.71 -5.43
C ARG A 163 16.70 -18.87 -4.63
N PHE A 164 16.07 -17.87 -5.24
CA PHE A 164 15.09 -17.01 -4.57
C PHE A 164 13.76 -17.70 -4.29
N GLY A 165 13.45 -18.79 -5.00
CA GLY A 165 12.32 -19.65 -4.71
C GLY A 165 12.59 -20.72 -3.62
N SER A 166 13.81 -20.80 -3.08
CA SER A 166 14.14 -21.81 -2.06
C SER A 166 13.46 -21.51 -0.73
N ILE A 167 12.75 -22.49 -0.19
CA ILE A 167 12.07 -22.43 1.11
C ILE A 167 12.88 -23.11 2.20
N ASN A 168 12.84 -22.58 3.41
CA ASN A 168 13.46 -23.19 4.57
C ASN A 168 12.54 -24.25 5.21
N ARG A 169 12.99 -24.90 6.30
CA ARG A 169 12.22 -25.92 7.03
C ARG A 169 10.90 -25.40 7.60
N ALA A 170 10.76 -24.09 7.79
CA ALA A 170 9.54 -23.43 8.27
C ALA A 170 8.61 -23.00 7.13
N GLY A 171 8.93 -23.32 5.85
CA GLY A 171 8.13 -22.94 4.69
C GLY A 171 8.31 -21.49 4.22
N ALA A 172 9.30 -20.76 4.73
CA ALA A 172 9.54 -19.37 4.35
C ALA A 172 10.61 -19.27 3.22
N PRO A 173 10.45 -18.35 2.25
CA PRO A 173 11.39 -18.12 1.15
C PRO A 173 12.62 -17.32 1.64
N TRP A 174 13.54 -18.00 2.33
CA TRP A 174 14.63 -17.37 3.07
C TRP A 174 15.57 -16.53 2.20
N ALA A 175 15.85 -16.95 0.97
CA ALA A 175 16.76 -16.21 0.08
C ALA A 175 16.11 -14.93 -0.44
N ALA A 176 14.81 -14.95 -0.73
CA ALA A 176 14.04 -13.76 -1.08
C ALA A 176 13.93 -12.80 0.11
N GLN A 177 13.72 -13.31 1.32
CA GLN A 177 13.73 -12.50 2.54
C GLN A 177 15.08 -11.84 2.79
N LEU A 178 16.18 -12.57 2.61
CA LEU A 178 17.53 -12.02 2.76
C LEU A 178 17.78 -10.89 1.75
N LEU A 179 17.40 -11.07 0.48
CA LEU A 179 17.51 -10.02 -0.54
C LEU A 179 16.71 -8.78 -0.14
N SER A 180 15.45 -8.96 0.24
CA SER A 180 14.59 -7.85 0.70
C SER A 180 15.21 -7.13 1.88
N THR A 181 15.73 -7.86 2.88
CA THR A 181 16.37 -7.27 4.05
C THR A 181 17.61 -6.45 3.68
N VAL A 182 18.46 -6.97 2.79
CA VAL A 182 19.66 -6.25 2.33
C VAL A 182 19.26 -4.94 1.60
N VAL A 183 18.27 -5.00 0.70
CA VAL A 183 17.78 -3.81 0.00
C VAL A 183 17.21 -2.79 0.98
N ILE A 184 16.41 -3.23 1.96
CA ILE A 184 15.87 -2.35 3.01
C ILE A 184 17.01 -1.69 3.79
N GLN A 185 18.02 -2.44 4.21
CA GLN A 185 19.15 -1.87 4.98
C GLN A 185 19.92 -0.85 4.17
N ILE A 186 20.19 -1.10 2.89
CA ILE A 186 20.84 -0.13 2.00
C ILE A 186 19.98 1.14 1.89
N THR A 187 18.67 0.99 1.68
CA THR A 187 17.74 2.11 1.59
C THR A 187 17.72 2.94 2.88
N VAL A 188 17.64 2.28 4.04
CA VAL A 188 17.66 2.96 5.34
C VAL A 188 18.97 3.72 5.53
N ILE A 189 20.12 3.15 5.19
CA ILE A 189 21.43 3.82 5.30
C ILE A 189 21.48 5.07 4.41
N ILE A 190 21.01 4.96 3.15
CA ILE A 190 21.01 6.10 2.21
C ILE A 190 20.16 7.26 2.75
N PHE A 191 18.99 6.95 3.31
CA PHE A 191 18.06 7.98 3.79
C PHE A 191 18.35 8.45 5.22
N PHE A 192 19.11 7.68 6.02
CA PHE A 192 19.39 8.02 7.42
C PHE A 192 20.09 9.38 7.62
N LEU A 193 20.84 9.83 6.62
CA LEU A 193 21.56 11.10 6.65
C LEU A 193 20.74 12.30 6.14
N ASN A 194 19.45 12.09 5.81
CA ASN A 194 18.59 13.13 5.24
C ASN A 194 17.50 13.53 6.23
N GLU A 195 17.39 14.82 6.54
CA GLU A 195 16.39 15.37 7.46
C GLU A 195 14.95 15.17 6.95
N THR A 196 14.74 15.07 5.63
CA THR A 196 13.44 14.82 5.00
C THR A 196 13.24 13.34 4.62
N ALA A 197 13.97 12.44 5.27
CA ALA A 197 14.01 11.01 4.92
C ALA A 197 12.63 10.37 4.83
N TYR A 198 11.76 10.61 5.82
CA TYR A 198 10.42 10.03 5.87
C TYR A 198 9.58 10.44 4.67
N VAL A 199 9.47 11.74 4.39
CA VAL A 199 8.70 12.27 3.26
C VAL A 199 9.24 11.75 1.93
N SER A 200 10.56 11.75 1.75
CA SER A 200 11.22 11.25 0.54
C SER A 200 10.97 9.75 0.33
N MET A 201 11.02 8.93 1.39
CA MET A 201 10.72 7.50 1.33
C MET A 201 9.25 7.25 0.94
N VAL A 202 8.31 8.00 1.54
CA VAL A 202 6.89 7.91 1.24
C VAL A 202 6.61 8.22 -0.23
N GLN A 203 7.16 9.31 -0.74
CA GLN A 203 6.95 9.72 -2.14
C GLN A 203 7.58 8.72 -3.12
N LEU A 204 8.82 8.28 -2.86
CA LEU A 204 9.49 7.27 -3.69
C LEU A 204 8.72 5.93 -3.69
N ALA A 205 8.32 5.45 -2.51
CA ALA A 205 7.54 4.23 -2.38
C ALA A 205 6.22 4.33 -3.16
N THR A 206 5.49 5.45 -3.02
CA THR A 206 4.22 5.66 -3.73
C THR A 206 4.42 5.62 -5.24
N VAL A 207 5.42 6.32 -5.76
CA VAL A 207 5.73 6.31 -7.21
C VAL A 207 6.03 4.91 -7.72
N LEU A 208 6.81 4.12 -6.97
CA LEU A 208 7.11 2.73 -7.34
C LEU A 208 5.85 1.85 -7.37
N TYR A 209 4.90 2.06 -6.46
CA TYR A 209 3.63 1.34 -6.43
C TYR A 209 2.65 1.77 -7.52
N LEU A 210 2.77 2.98 -8.06
CA LEU A 210 1.93 3.40 -9.19
C LEU A 210 2.14 2.53 -10.44
N VAL A 211 3.35 2.02 -10.65
CA VAL A 211 3.68 1.19 -11.82
C VAL A 211 2.82 -0.09 -11.87
N PRO A 212 2.84 -0.98 -10.87
CA PRO A 212 1.98 -2.17 -10.87
C PRO A 212 0.48 -1.83 -10.86
N TYR A 213 0.06 -0.74 -10.26
CA TYR A 213 -1.34 -0.32 -10.26
C TYR A 213 -1.82 0.08 -11.66
N ILE A 214 -1.01 0.81 -12.44
CA ILE A 214 -1.32 1.11 -13.85
C ILE A 214 -1.41 -0.18 -14.67
N PHE A 215 -0.44 -1.09 -14.54
CA PHE A 215 -0.48 -2.34 -15.30
C PHE A 215 -1.70 -3.20 -14.92
N SER A 216 -2.07 -3.25 -13.65
CA SER A 216 -3.27 -3.97 -13.20
C SER A 216 -4.55 -3.36 -13.77
N ALA A 217 -4.67 -2.02 -13.77
CA ALA A 217 -5.81 -1.32 -14.34
C ALA A 217 -5.87 -1.49 -15.87
N LEU A 218 -4.72 -1.39 -16.55
CA LEU A 218 -4.61 -1.62 -17.99
C LEU A 218 -5.01 -3.06 -18.35
N TYR A 219 -4.54 -4.04 -17.59
CA TYR A 219 -4.90 -5.44 -17.78
C TYR A 219 -6.41 -5.66 -17.64
N LEU A 220 -7.05 -5.06 -16.64
CA LEU A 220 -8.50 -5.09 -16.46
C LEU A 220 -9.23 -4.51 -17.66
N VAL A 221 -8.79 -3.35 -18.18
CA VAL A 221 -9.37 -2.72 -19.38
C VAL A 221 -9.23 -3.63 -20.60
N LEU A 222 -8.04 -4.20 -20.81
CA LEU A 222 -7.78 -5.08 -21.94
C LEU A 222 -8.65 -6.35 -21.90
N LEU A 223 -8.80 -6.98 -20.74
CA LEU A 223 -9.66 -8.14 -20.55
C LEU A 223 -11.14 -7.81 -20.85
N ALA A 224 -11.62 -6.71 -20.26
CA ALA A 224 -12.99 -6.27 -20.42
C ALA A 224 -13.30 -5.85 -21.87
N ALA A 225 -12.38 -5.16 -22.55
CA ALA A 225 -12.53 -4.75 -23.95
C ALA A 225 -12.55 -5.93 -24.92
N ARG A 226 -11.82 -7.01 -24.63
CA ARG A 226 -11.78 -8.22 -25.46
C ARG A 226 -12.96 -9.15 -25.27
N GLY A 227 -13.90 -8.82 -24.39
CA GLY A 227 -15.04 -9.68 -24.07
C GLY A 227 -14.66 -11.00 -23.37
N ARG A 228 -13.41 -11.14 -22.91
CA ARG A 228 -12.98 -12.27 -22.08
C ARG A 228 -13.59 -12.08 -20.70
N GLY A 229 -14.49 -13.00 -20.33
CA GLY A 229 -15.21 -12.90 -19.07
C GLY A 229 -14.26 -12.91 -17.88
N ILE A 230 -14.47 -11.95 -16.98
CA ILE A 230 -13.89 -12.04 -15.65
C ILE A 230 -14.74 -13.07 -14.92
N VAL A 231 -14.16 -14.25 -14.68
CA VAL A 231 -14.86 -15.31 -13.96
C VAL A 231 -15.17 -14.83 -12.55
N HIS A 232 -16.44 -14.61 -12.26
CA HIS A 232 -16.91 -14.42 -10.90
C HIS A 232 -17.20 -15.79 -10.30
N PRO A 233 -16.36 -16.32 -9.40
CA PRO A 233 -16.68 -17.55 -8.72
C PRO A 233 -17.94 -17.35 -7.88
N HIS A 234 -18.91 -18.24 -8.02
CA HIS A 234 -20.03 -18.27 -7.09
C HIS A 234 -19.52 -18.53 -5.67
N ALA A 235 -20.17 -17.92 -4.68
CA ALA A 235 -19.81 -18.11 -3.28
C ALA A 235 -19.84 -19.61 -2.95
N GLY A 236 -18.67 -20.20 -2.72
CA GLY A 236 -18.51 -21.62 -2.41
C GLY A 236 -17.66 -22.46 -3.36
N GLU A 237 -17.28 -21.96 -4.52
CA GLU A 237 -16.40 -22.69 -5.45
C GLU A 237 -14.92 -22.56 -5.01
N ARG A 238 -14.25 -23.71 -4.91
CA ARG A 238 -12.80 -23.77 -4.70
C ARG A 238 -12.06 -23.22 -5.91
N PHE A 239 -10.84 -22.74 -5.72
CA PHE A 239 -9.91 -22.38 -6.78
C PHE A 239 -9.70 -23.58 -7.73
N ASP A 240 -10.44 -23.60 -8.82
CA ASP A 240 -10.23 -24.51 -9.94
C ASP A 240 -10.08 -23.64 -11.20
N ASP A 241 -8.91 -23.71 -11.83
CA ASP A 241 -8.60 -22.95 -13.05
C ASP A 241 -9.28 -23.50 -14.30
N SER A 242 -10.03 -24.61 -14.18
CA SER A 242 -10.67 -25.31 -15.29
C SER A 242 -12.12 -24.90 -15.55
N GLY A 243 -12.63 -23.87 -14.85
CA GLY A 243 -14.01 -23.38 -15.05
C GLY A 243 -14.22 -22.75 -16.42
N PRO A 244 -15.37 -23.03 -17.09
CA PRO A 244 -15.68 -22.45 -18.41
C PRO A 244 -15.69 -20.92 -18.34
N ASP A 245 -15.18 -20.25 -19.38
CA ASP A 245 -15.30 -18.82 -19.59
C ASP A 245 -16.76 -18.39 -19.45
N VAL A 246 -17.11 -17.75 -18.34
CA VAL A 246 -18.46 -17.26 -18.12
C VAL A 246 -18.70 -16.05 -19.02
N PRO A 247 -19.73 -16.06 -19.88
CA PRO A 247 -20.00 -14.95 -20.78
C PRO A 247 -20.23 -13.67 -19.99
N ALA A 248 -19.50 -12.64 -20.33
CA ALA A 248 -19.34 -11.38 -19.63
C ALA A 248 -20.61 -10.53 -19.62
N ARG A 249 -21.53 -10.81 -18.74
CA ARG A 249 -22.71 -9.97 -18.50
C ARG A 249 -22.34 -8.60 -17.88
N ASP A 250 -21.13 -8.47 -17.32
CA ASP A 250 -20.66 -7.29 -16.60
C ASP A 250 -19.40 -6.62 -17.20
N ASN A 251 -18.99 -6.95 -18.42
CA ASN A 251 -17.77 -6.36 -19.02
C ASN A 251 -17.80 -4.83 -19.08
N ARG A 252 -18.98 -4.23 -19.27
CA ARG A 252 -19.11 -2.75 -19.28
C ARG A 252 -18.78 -2.13 -17.92
N ARG A 253 -19.19 -2.78 -16.83
CA ARG A 253 -18.89 -2.31 -15.48
C ARG A 253 -17.37 -2.41 -15.17
N HIS A 254 -16.77 -3.54 -15.51
CA HIS A 254 -15.33 -3.75 -15.34
C HIS A 254 -14.50 -2.82 -16.23
N LEU A 255 -14.95 -2.57 -17.46
CA LEU A 255 -14.33 -1.60 -18.35
C LEU A 255 -14.38 -0.19 -17.75
N LEU A 256 -15.54 0.23 -17.24
CA LEU A 256 -15.68 1.53 -16.59
C LEU A 256 -14.75 1.67 -15.37
N ILE A 257 -14.73 0.66 -14.50
CA ILE A 257 -13.85 0.64 -13.32
C ILE A 257 -12.37 0.73 -13.74
N GLY A 258 -11.96 -0.06 -14.73
CA GLY A 258 -10.60 -0.05 -15.24
C GLY A 258 -10.19 1.28 -15.87
N VAL A 259 -11.08 1.90 -16.65
CA VAL A 259 -10.84 3.22 -17.26
C VAL A 259 -10.72 4.31 -16.19
N VAL A 260 -11.62 4.31 -15.19
CA VAL A 260 -11.55 5.26 -14.07
C VAL A 260 -10.25 5.06 -13.28
N ALA A 261 -9.86 3.82 -13.03
CA ALA A 261 -8.60 3.50 -12.35
C ALA A 261 -7.37 3.97 -13.15
N LEU A 262 -7.36 3.78 -14.49
CA LEU A 262 -6.28 4.29 -15.34
C LEU A 262 -6.21 5.80 -15.36
N PHE A 263 -7.35 6.48 -15.45
CA PHE A 263 -7.39 7.93 -15.41
C PHE A 263 -6.86 8.46 -14.07
N TYR A 264 -7.30 7.85 -12.96
CA TYR A 264 -6.83 8.21 -11.62
C TYR A 264 -5.32 7.95 -11.46
N ALA A 265 -4.82 6.81 -11.90
CA ALA A 265 -3.41 6.50 -11.85
C ALA A 265 -2.57 7.46 -12.73
N GLY A 266 -3.05 7.82 -13.91
CA GLY A 266 -2.42 8.84 -14.77
C GLY A 266 -2.36 10.21 -14.10
N TRP A 267 -3.43 10.60 -13.39
CA TRP A 267 -3.42 11.83 -12.62
C TRP A 267 -2.44 11.81 -11.45
N LEU A 268 -2.28 10.67 -10.77
CA LEU A 268 -1.28 10.51 -9.72
C LEU A 268 0.15 10.66 -10.25
N PHE A 269 0.43 10.15 -11.45
CA PHE A 269 1.72 10.39 -12.11
C PHE A 269 1.94 11.87 -12.44
N TYR A 270 0.90 12.58 -12.86
CA TYR A 270 0.96 14.02 -13.07
C TYR A 270 1.18 14.79 -11.76
N ALA A 271 0.58 14.34 -10.66
CA ALA A 271 0.74 14.94 -9.33
C ALA A 271 2.09 14.64 -8.69
N ALA A 272 2.79 13.61 -9.15
CA ALA A 272 4.10 13.22 -8.64
C ALA A 272 5.18 14.21 -9.08
N ASP A 273 6.11 14.54 -8.17
CA ASP A 273 7.29 15.32 -8.50
C ASP A 273 8.20 14.55 -9.46
N LEU A 274 8.71 15.24 -10.49
CA LEU A 274 9.59 14.66 -11.51
C LEU A 274 10.84 14.00 -10.88
N THR A 275 11.35 14.55 -9.80
CA THR A 275 12.52 14.02 -9.08
C THR A 275 12.27 12.61 -8.58
N TYR A 276 11.10 12.35 -7.97
CA TYR A 276 10.76 11.01 -7.48
C TYR A 276 10.38 10.04 -8.61
N LEU A 277 9.84 10.54 -9.72
CA LEU A 277 9.64 9.73 -10.93
C LEU A 277 10.97 9.24 -11.51
N LEU A 278 11.97 10.11 -11.58
CA LEU A 278 13.32 9.75 -12.04
C LEU A 278 14.01 8.78 -11.07
N PHE A 279 13.93 9.03 -9.77
CA PHE A 279 14.47 8.10 -8.77
C PHE A 279 13.75 6.75 -8.79
N GLY A 280 12.43 6.73 -8.98
CA GLY A 280 11.67 5.50 -9.17
C GLY A 280 12.11 4.72 -10.40
N ALA A 281 12.30 5.39 -11.53
CA ALA A 281 12.82 4.78 -12.75
C ALA A 281 14.22 4.19 -12.53
N LEU A 282 15.12 4.92 -11.85
CA LEU A 282 16.46 4.43 -11.52
C LEU A 282 16.42 3.24 -10.55
N ALA A 283 15.50 3.25 -9.59
CA ALA A 283 15.37 2.17 -8.59
C ALA A 283 14.91 0.83 -9.22
N VAL A 284 14.24 0.86 -10.36
CA VAL A 284 13.83 -0.35 -11.09
C VAL A 284 14.99 -1.00 -11.85
N LEU A 285 16.00 -0.22 -12.28
CA LEU A 285 17.10 -0.73 -13.11
C LEU A 285 17.87 -1.91 -12.47
N PRO A 286 18.23 -1.90 -11.18
CA PRO A 286 18.90 -3.05 -10.56
C PRO A 286 18.08 -4.34 -10.64
N GLY A 287 16.75 -4.26 -10.65
CA GLY A 287 15.86 -5.42 -10.79
C GLY A 287 15.91 -6.08 -12.17
N LEU A 288 16.30 -5.33 -13.20
CA LEU A 288 16.47 -5.88 -14.56
C LEU A 288 17.69 -6.80 -14.66
N ILE A 289 18.71 -6.60 -13.84
CA ILE A 289 19.96 -7.39 -13.89
C ILE A 289 19.67 -8.88 -13.64
N PRO A 290 19.06 -9.30 -12.51
CA PRO A 290 18.79 -10.71 -12.27
C PRO A 290 17.79 -11.28 -13.28
N TYR A 291 16.85 -10.51 -13.78
CA TYR A 291 15.92 -10.92 -14.84
C TYR A 291 16.67 -11.25 -16.14
N VAL A 292 17.51 -10.35 -16.64
CA VAL A 292 18.30 -10.57 -17.87
C VAL A 292 19.24 -11.77 -17.71
N LEU A 293 19.93 -11.87 -16.57
CA LEU A 293 20.84 -12.99 -16.31
C LEU A 293 20.10 -14.34 -16.32
N THR A 294 18.90 -14.40 -15.73
CA THR A 294 18.10 -15.63 -15.72
C THR A 294 17.67 -16.04 -17.13
N ARG A 295 17.24 -15.07 -17.95
CA ARG A 295 16.85 -15.34 -19.35
C ARG A 295 18.03 -15.78 -20.21
N LEU A 296 19.20 -15.18 -20.05
CA LEU A 296 20.42 -15.58 -20.75
C LEU A 296 20.86 -16.99 -20.34
N GLN A 297 20.75 -17.35 -19.06
CA GLN A 297 21.08 -18.69 -18.57
C GLN A 297 20.11 -19.76 -19.09
N ALA A 298 18.84 -19.41 -19.28
CA ALA A 298 17.84 -20.28 -19.86
C ALA A 298 17.92 -20.40 -21.39
N ASN A 299 18.84 -19.68 -22.04
CA ASN A 299 18.95 -19.57 -23.50
C ASN A 299 17.66 -19.05 -24.17
N GLU A 300 16.87 -18.29 -23.43
CA GLU A 300 15.62 -17.69 -23.86
C GLU A 300 15.87 -16.24 -24.31
N ARG A 301 15.01 -15.74 -25.23
CA ARG A 301 15.07 -14.33 -25.61
C ARG A 301 14.69 -13.47 -24.39
N VAL A 302 15.48 -12.42 -24.13
CA VAL A 302 15.27 -11.48 -23.03
C VAL A 302 13.88 -10.82 -23.12
N PHE A 303 13.43 -10.55 -24.34
CA PHE A 303 12.07 -10.08 -24.60
C PHE A 303 11.40 -11.08 -25.53
N ASN A 304 10.50 -11.89 -25.02
CA ASN A 304 9.62 -12.68 -25.85
C ASN A 304 8.70 -11.73 -26.63
N ARG A 305 8.52 -11.98 -27.94
CA ARG A 305 7.40 -11.37 -28.66
C ARG A 305 6.13 -11.82 -27.90
N PHE A 306 5.38 -10.85 -27.42
CA PHE A 306 4.06 -11.13 -26.89
C PHE A 306 3.23 -11.77 -28.00
N GLU A 307 3.04 -13.06 -27.98
CA GLU A 307 2.02 -13.74 -28.77
C GLU A 307 0.69 -13.47 -28.08
N TRP A 308 -0.04 -12.52 -28.66
CA TRP A 308 -1.35 -12.06 -28.19
C TRP A 308 -2.47 -12.96 -28.71
#